data_9c3a4f4cdb8021c5fb934b8c5c831411
#
_entry.id   9c3a4f4cdb8021c5fb934b8c5c831411
#
_cell.length_a   1.000
_cell.length_b   1.000
_cell.length_c   1.000
_cell.angle_alpha   90.00
_cell.angle_beta   90.00
_cell.angle_gamma   90.00
#
_symmetry.space_group_name_H-M   'P 1'
#
loop_
_entity.id
_entity.type
_entity.pdbx_description
1 polymer ?
#
loop_
_entity_poly.entity_id
_entity_poly.type
_entity_poly.pdbx_seq_one_letter_code
_entity_poly.pdbx_strand_id
1 'polypeptide(L)'
;MALGMYIDFFNEYPYKGLVYRTAVDDSKPLDEQVEEKVEVLPERECDIISASAMLSKDFITDKFTVTFPIDVENGETVDIKRGDYFEGEVQGMAFNGKIIGVAPSQLGCVTLTVQDSDV
;
A
#
# COMPACT_ATOMS: atom_id res chain seq x y z
N MET A 1 -23.93 -16.90 12.91
CA MET A 1 -23.43 -18.20 12.53
C MET A 1 -21.92 -18.29 12.73
N ALA A 2 -21.46 -19.35 13.36
CA ALA A 2 -20.03 -19.50 13.67
C ALA A 2 -19.12 -19.48 12.43
N LEU A 3 -19.65 -19.92 11.29
CA LEU A 3 -18.86 -19.99 10.06
C LEU A 3 -18.48 -18.61 9.54
N GLY A 4 -19.37 -17.63 9.61
CA GLY A 4 -19.06 -16.27 9.18
C GLY A 4 -18.00 -15.62 10.06
N MET A 5 -18.10 -15.79 11.36
CA MET A 5 -17.10 -15.30 12.30
C MET A 5 -15.75 -15.98 12.07
N TYR A 6 -15.78 -17.24 11.71
CA TYR A 6 -14.56 -18.01 11.45
C TYR A 6 -13.81 -17.47 10.22
N ILE A 7 -14.54 -17.13 9.16
CA ILE A 7 -13.96 -16.57 7.95
C ILE A 7 -13.32 -15.22 8.25
N ASP A 8 -14.01 -14.35 9.00
CA ASP A 8 -13.48 -13.03 9.34
C ASP A 8 -12.22 -13.14 10.21
N PHE A 9 -12.18 -14.13 11.09
CA PHE A 9 -11.03 -14.36 11.96
C PHE A 9 -9.78 -14.72 11.16
N PHE A 10 -9.92 -15.40 10.03
CA PHE A 10 -8.82 -15.81 9.17
C PHE A 10 -8.64 -14.92 7.95
N ASN A 11 -9.22 -13.73 7.96
CA ASN A 11 -9.02 -12.80 6.87
C ASN A 11 -7.55 -12.35 6.81
N GLU A 12 -6.88 -12.68 5.73
CA GLU A 12 -5.47 -12.34 5.52
C GLU A 12 -5.28 -10.88 5.10
N TYR A 13 -6.34 -10.22 4.65
CA TYR A 13 -6.29 -8.85 4.13
C TYR A 13 -7.34 -7.99 4.83
N PRO A 14 -7.13 -7.71 6.13
CA PRO A 14 -8.17 -7.06 6.94
C PRO A 14 -8.28 -5.54 6.77
N TYR A 15 -7.37 -4.94 6.02
CA TYR A 15 -7.29 -3.48 5.86
C TYR A 15 -7.56 -3.09 4.43
N LYS A 16 -7.63 -1.79 4.17
CA LYS A 16 -7.82 -1.27 2.81
C LYS A 16 -6.75 -0.24 2.51
N GLY A 17 -6.31 -0.23 1.26
CA GLY A 17 -5.31 0.72 0.82
C GLY A 17 -5.34 0.89 -0.69
N LEU A 18 -4.64 1.91 -1.15
CA LEU A 18 -4.52 2.23 -2.56
C LEU A 18 -3.10 2.67 -2.87
N VAL A 19 -2.77 2.65 -4.16
CA VAL A 19 -1.47 3.12 -4.66
C VAL A 19 -1.72 4.18 -5.73
N TYR A 20 -1.00 5.28 -5.63
CA TYR A 20 -1.05 6.34 -6.64
C TYR A 20 0.35 6.78 -7.01
N ARG A 21 0.43 7.48 -8.11
CA ARG A 21 1.68 8.06 -8.64
C ARG A 21 1.46 9.54 -8.83
N THR A 22 2.47 10.35 -8.56
CA THR A 22 2.40 11.76 -8.87
C THR A 22 2.97 12.01 -10.27
N ALA A 23 2.33 12.89 -11.00
CA ALA A 23 2.76 13.29 -12.33
C ALA A 23 2.63 14.80 -12.48
N VAL A 24 3.53 15.38 -13.25
CA VAL A 24 3.54 16.81 -13.56
C VAL A 24 3.34 16.96 -15.05
N ASP A 25 2.45 17.88 -15.44
CA ASP A 25 2.23 18.18 -16.85
C ASP A 25 3.33 19.10 -17.37
N ASP A 26 4.31 18.51 -18.04
CA ASP A 26 5.45 19.23 -18.59
C ASP A 26 5.10 20.18 -19.74
N SER A 27 3.88 20.10 -20.29
CA SER A 27 3.45 20.98 -21.35
C SER A 27 3.09 22.38 -20.84
N LYS A 28 2.97 22.55 -19.52
CA LYS A 28 2.65 23.83 -18.89
C LYS A 28 3.92 24.54 -18.42
N PRO A 29 3.91 25.89 -18.32
CA PRO A 29 5.00 26.63 -17.68
C PRO A 29 5.23 26.17 -16.24
N LEU A 30 6.45 26.34 -15.74
CA LEU A 30 6.82 25.89 -14.40
C LEU A 30 5.91 26.41 -13.29
N ASP A 31 5.46 27.65 -13.40
CA ASP A 31 4.59 28.28 -12.41
C ASP A 31 3.15 27.75 -12.45
N GLU A 32 2.78 27.05 -13.51
CA GLU A 32 1.46 26.44 -13.67
C GLU A 32 1.50 24.92 -13.50
N GLN A 33 2.67 24.33 -13.29
CA GLN A 33 2.79 22.89 -13.09
C GLN A 33 2.31 22.52 -11.69
N VAL A 34 1.39 21.57 -11.63
CA VAL A 34 0.83 21.04 -10.39
C VAL A 34 0.99 19.53 -10.42
N GLU A 35 1.44 18.95 -9.31
CA GLU A 35 1.45 17.50 -9.19
C GLU A 35 0.04 16.97 -9.11
N GLU A 36 -0.26 16.01 -9.97
CA GLU A 36 -1.54 15.34 -9.99
C GLU A 36 -1.37 13.90 -9.53
N LYS A 37 -2.36 13.40 -8.79
CA LYS A 37 -2.39 11.99 -8.40
C LYS A 37 -2.95 11.17 -9.55
N VAL A 38 -2.18 10.17 -9.96
CA VAL A 38 -2.60 9.21 -10.97
C VAL A 38 -2.80 7.87 -10.27
N GLU A 39 -3.99 7.30 -10.40
CA GLU A 39 -4.28 6.01 -9.78
C GLU A 39 -3.44 4.91 -10.42
N VAL A 40 -2.72 4.15 -9.58
CA VAL A 40 -1.96 2.98 -10.00
C VAL A 40 -2.71 1.72 -9.61
N LEU A 41 -3.21 1.68 -8.39
CA LEU A 41 -4.01 0.58 -7.87
C LEU A 41 -5.18 1.18 -7.10
N PRO A 42 -6.44 0.92 -7.52
CA PRO A 42 -7.59 1.43 -6.78
C PRO A 42 -7.67 0.82 -5.40
N GLU A 43 -8.42 1.45 -4.51
CA GLU A 43 -8.60 0.95 -3.15
C GLU A 43 -9.06 -0.51 -3.18
N ARG A 44 -8.36 -1.33 -2.44
CA ARG A 44 -8.69 -2.75 -2.28
C ARG A 44 -8.18 -3.25 -0.93
N GLU A 45 -8.61 -4.44 -0.59
CA GLU A 45 -8.17 -5.09 0.63
C GLU A 45 -6.67 -5.38 0.58
N CYS A 46 -6.03 -5.22 1.74
CA CYS A 46 -4.60 -5.45 1.86
C CYS A 46 -4.25 -5.83 3.31
N ASP A 47 -3.03 -6.28 3.50
CA ASP A 47 -2.45 -6.46 4.82
C ASP A 47 -1.36 -5.40 5.03
N ILE A 48 -1.37 -4.79 6.21
CA ILE A 48 -0.39 -3.78 6.59
C ILE A 48 0.31 -4.24 7.85
N ILE A 49 1.62 -4.44 7.75
CA ILE A 49 2.42 -4.88 8.88
C ILE A 49 3.41 -3.77 9.21
N SER A 50 3.24 -3.18 10.37
CA SER A 50 4.19 -2.18 10.88
C SER A 50 5.22 -2.87 11.75
N ALA A 51 6.48 -2.73 11.40
CA ALA A 51 7.57 -3.30 12.19
C ALA A 51 7.59 -2.70 13.60
N SER A 52 7.20 -1.45 13.74
CA SER A 52 7.15 -0.80 15.04
C SER A 52 6.15 -1.42 16.01
N ALA A 53 5.11 -2.06 15.49
CA ALA A 53 4.12 -2.77 16.33
C ALA A 53 4.69 -4.02 16.97
N MET A 54 5.76 -4.57 16.40
CA MET A 54 6.39 -5.80 16.85
C MET A 54 7.66 -5.57 17.67
N LEU A 55 8.09 -4.32 17.75
CA LEU A 55 9.35 -3.95 18.40
C LEU A 55 9.09 -3.18 19.69
N SER A 56 10.13 -2.99 20.48
CA SER A 56 10.06 -2.20 21.70
C SER A 56 9.70 -0.74 21.37
N LYS A 57 9.10 -0.07 22.35
CA LYS A 57 8.72 1.34 22.23
C LYS A 57 9.89 2.27 21.93
N ASP A 58 11.09 1.85 22.31
CA ASP A 58 12.30 2.64 22.12
C ASP A 58 12.85 2.49 20.70
N PHE A 59 12.27 1.61 19.92
CA PHE A 59 12.71 1.37 18.57
C PHE A 59 11.71 1.94 17.57
N ILE A 60 12.08 3.06 16.98
CA ILE A 60 11.27 3.75 16.00
C ILE A 60 11.66 3.25 14.60
N THR A 61 10.69 2.72 13.86
CA THR A 61 10.91 2.39 12.46
C THR A 61 10.02 3.25 11.59
N ASP A 62 10.60 3.75 10.52
CA ASP A 62 9.95 4.60 9.54
C ASP A 62 9.42 3.80 8.34
N LYS A 63 9.42 2.47 8.44
CA LYS A 63 9.01 1.60 7.34
C LYS A 63 7.94 0.63 7.78
N PHE A 64 7.07 0.28 6.84
CA PHE A 64 6.09 -0.79 7.04
C PHE A 64 5.92 -1.58 5.74
N THR A 65 5.31 -2.74 5.85
CA THR A 65 5.11 -3.65 4.73
C THR A 65 3.63 -3.75 4.40
N VAL A 66 3.30 -3.67 3.12
CA VAL A 66 1.93 -3.79 2.62
C VAL A 66 1.87 -4.95 1.62
N THR A 67 0.89 -5.82 1.77
CA THR A 67 0.65 -6.91 0.83
C THR A 67 -0.73 -6.77 0.22
N PHE A 68 -0.79 -6.71 -1.12
CA PHE A 68 -2.04 -6.69 -1.88
C PHE A 68 -2.24 -8.03 -2.57
N PRO A 69 -3.46 -8.59 -2.53
CA PRO A 69 -3.78 -9.75 -3.36
C PRO A 69 -3.95 -9.32 -4.81
N ILE A 70 -3.44 -10.14 -5.72
CA ILE A 70 -3.51 -9.91 -7.16
C ILE A 70 -4.12 -11.14 -7.82
N ASP A 71 -5.13 -10.93 -8.63
CA ASP A 71 -5.87 -12.01 -9.30
C ASP A 71 -5.15 -12.43 -10.58
N VAL A 72 -4.04 -13.13 -10.41
CA VAL A 72 -3.21 -13.57 -11.54
C VAL A 72 -3.92 -14.60 -12.42
N GLU A 73 -4.86 -15.35 -11.87
CA GLU A 73 -5.62 -16.35 -12.65
C GLU A 73 -6.51 -15.70 -13.70
N ASN A 74 -7.02 -14.50 -13.40
CA ASN A 74 -7.81 -13.72 -14.36
C ASN A 74 -6.97 -12.71 -15.13
N GLY A 75 -5.65 -12.82 -15.06
CA GLY A 75 -4.75 -11.98 -15.82
C GLY A 75 -4.54 -10.58 -15.25
N GLU A 76 -4.88 -10.36 -13.99
CA GLU A 76 -4.63 -9.08 -13.37
C GLU A 76 -3.13 -8.81 -13.30
N THR A 77 -2.72 -7.62 -13.73
CA THR A 77 -1.33 -7.18 -13.66
C THR A 77 -1.28 -5.87 -12.89
N VAL A 78 -0.16 -5.63 -12.23
CA VAL A 78 0.04 -4.46 -11.40
C VAL A 78 1.32 -3.75 -11.83
N ASP A 79 1.24 -2.44 -12.04
CA ASP A 79 2.36 -1.61 -12.48
C ASP A 79 2.82 -0.68 -11.35
N ILE A 80 3.01 -1.23 -10.16
CA ILE A 80 3.53 -0.48 -9.03
C ILE A 80 5.04 -0.39 -9.15
N LYS A 81 5.58 0.82 -8.96
CA LYS A 81 7.01 1.09 -9.07
C LYS A 81 7.53 1.79 -7.82
N ARG A 82 8.83 1.67 -7.60
CA ARG A 82 9.49 2.49 -6.58
C ARG A 82 9.24 3.96 -6.88
N GLY A 83 8.90 4.72 -5.85
CA GLY A 83 8.57 6.12 -6.00
C GLY A 83 7.07 6.38 -6.08
N ASP A 84 6.26 5.36 -6.27
CA ASP A 84 4.81 5.47 -6.10
C ASP A 84 4.49 5.64 -4.62
N TYR A 85 3.23 5.96 -4.32
CA TYR A 85 2.79 6.24 -2.95
C TYR A 85 1.67 5.31 -2.55
N PHE A 86 1.70 4.94 -1.28
CA PHE A 86 0.65 4.13 -0.66
C PHE A 86 -0.16 4.99 0.32
N GLU A 87 -1.48 4.82 0.30
CA GLU A 87 -2.38 5.35 1.34
C GLU A 87 -3.23 4.21 1.88
N GLY A 88 -3.27 4.09 3.20
CA GLY A 88 -4.09 3.09 3.87
C GLY A 88 -4.46 3.52 5.27
N GLU A 89 -5.27 2.69 5.91
CA GLU A 89 -5.77 2.98 7.25
C GLU A 89 -5.86 1.70 8.06
N VAL A 90 -5.40 1.75 9.30
CA VAL A 90 -5.49 0.66 10.26
C VAL A 90 -6.10 1.21 11.54
N GLN A 91 -7.30 0.74 11.89
CA GLN A 91 -7.98 1.14 13.13
C GLN A 91 -8.10 2.65 13.29
N GLY A 92 -8.38 3.37 12.21
CA GLY A 92 -8.51 4.82 12.23
C GLY A 92 -7.20 5.58 12.12
N MET A 93 -6.07 4.88 12.06
CA MET A 93 -4.76 5.50 11.92
C MET A 93 -4.28 5.43 10.48
N ALA A 94 -3.87 6.56 9.94
CA ALA A 94 -3.36 6.64 8.57
C ALA A 94 -1.97 6.02 8.46
N PHE A 95 -1.78 5.20 7.43
CA PHE A 95 -0.49 4.65 7.05
C PHE A 95 -0.22 5.07 5.62
N ASN A 96 0.54 6.13 5.45
CA ASN A 96 0.83 6.72 4.16
C ASN A 96 2.33 6.82 3.96
N GLY A 97 2.79 6.63 2.76
CA GLY A 97 4.20 6.79 2.51
C GLY A 97 4.62 6.49 1.08
N LYS A 98 5.92 6.64 0.85
CA LYS A 98 6.54 6.39 -0.44
C LYS A 98 6.98 4.94 -0.53
N ILE A 99 6.66 4.31 -1.66
CA ILE A 99 7.04 2.92 -1.92
C ILE A 99 8.52 2.89 -2.30
N ILE A 100 9.31 2.15 -1.53
CA ILE A 100 10.76 2.02 -1.74
C ILE A 100 11.16 0.62 -2.18
N GLY A 101 10.25 -0.32 -2.15
CA GLY A 101 10.49 -1.68 -2.62
C GLY A 101 9.23 -2.34 -3.12
N VAL A 102 9.34 -3.14 -4.16
CA VAL A 102 8.22 -3.89 -4.76
C VAL A 102 8.68 -5.32 -5.00
N ALA A 103 7.96 -6.28 -4.44
CA ALA A 103 8.27 -7.70 -4.58
C ALA A 103 7.02 -8.48 -5.00
N PRO A 104 6.83 -8.74 -6.29
CA PRO A 104 5.71 -9.55 -6.73
C PRO A 104 5.95 -11.02 -6.37
N SER A 105 4.86 -11.74 -6.12
CA SER A 105 4.90 -13.15 -5.79
C SER A 105 4.06 -13.95 -6.78
N GLN A 106 4.55 -15.14 -7.11
CA GLN A 106 3.80 -16.09 -7.95
C GLN A 106 2.54 -16.62 -7.26
N LEU A 107 2.43 -16.40 -5.96
CA LEU A 107 1.29 -16.86 -5.18
C LEU A 107 0.07 -15.92 -5.28
N GLY A 108 0.15 -14.92 -6.15
CA GLY A 108 -0.97 -14.02 -6.36
C GLY A 108 -1.01 -12.85 -5.39
N CYS A 109 0.14 -12.32 -5.04
CA CYS A 109 0.22 -11.12 -4.22
C CYS A 109 1.42 -10.27 -4.63
N VAL A 110 1.41 -9.02 -4.20
CA VAL A 110 2.57 -8.12 -4.30
C VAL A 110 2.84 -7.54 -2.92
N THR A 111 4.10 -7.56 -2.51
CA THR A 111 4.53 -7.02 -1.22
C THR A 111 5.32 -5.76 -1.45
N LEU A 112 4.91 -4.70 -0.78
CA LEU A 112 5.51 -3.38 -0.89
C LEU A 112 6.23 -3.04 0.42
N THR A 113 7.40 -2.43 0.30
CA THR A 113 8.03 -1.76 1.43
C THR A 113 7.76 -0.28 1.29
N VAL A 114 7.17 0.31 2.32
CA VAL A 114 6.73 1.71 2.31
C VAL A 114 7.46 2.47 3.40
N GLN A 115 8.01 3.61 3.04
CA GLN A 115 8.60 4.53 4.02
C GLN A 115 7.54 5.50 4.49
N ASP A 116 7.30 5.52 5.80
CA ASP A 116 6.28 6.35 6.42
C ASP A 116 6.55 7.82 6.18
N SER A 117 5.54 8.55 5.69
CA SER A 117 5.67 9.97 5.39
C SER A 117 5.64 10.85 6.64
N ASP A 118 5.24 10.30 7.78
CA ASP A 118 5.16 11.04 9.04
C ASP A 118 6.46 11.01 9.86
N VAL A 119 7.50 10.41 9.29
CA VAL A 119 8.81 10.33 9.93
C VAL A 119 9.80 11.32 9.34
#